data_1f31eae858ad28eb9766969b4f9b4610
#
_entry.id   1f31eae858ad28eb9766969b4f9b4610
#
_cell.length_a   1.000
_cell.length_b   1.000
_cell.length_c   1.000
_cell.angle_alpha   90.00
_cell.angle_beta   90.00
_cell.angle_gamma   90.00
#
_symmetry.space_group_name_H-M   'P 1'
#
loop_
_entity.id
_entity.type
_entity.pdbx_description
1 polymer ?
#
loop_
_entity_poly.entity_id
_entity_poly.type
_entity_poly.pdbx_seq_one_letter_code
_entity_poly.pdbx_strand_id
1 'polypeptide(L)'
;MGMKREAVQEERQSSRTDLTKVLTSGGQRHITTSQMEAESTSTYGGLEIQLERIAAAEEASEVLFSNIKIESSDINSCESLEWQMIRMVEWALMLPSFNEILVEDQARLIRFGWHELILADIAYRSTINKLLLWPERVMERNDAEILGCRIIFDRIINELIIRMKDLNVDRMEIAALRCAILYNPSVSGLQNVSVIESLRDKVMVCLEDYCRQHHPTQTQRFAKLLLRMPALRSLSLHCAENDSFIITAPTIQDLIRVLIQRQNLSIQRNL
;
A
#
# COMPACT_ATOMS: atom_id res chain seq x y z
N MET A 1 -20.31 -35.24 36.39
CA MET A 1 -19.61 -34.49 37.43
C MET A 1 -19.81 -33.00 37.14
N GLY A 2 -20.70 -32.34 37.89
CA GLY A 2 -20.96 -30.91 37.69
C GLY A 2 -20.06 -30.07 38.58
N MET A 3 -19.25 -29.20 37.97
CA MET A 3 -18.50 -28.19 38.73
C MET A 3 -19.49 -27.18 39.35
N LYS A 4 -19.36 -26.92 40.63
CA LYS A 4 -20.22 -25.97 41.38
C LYS A 4 -19.97 -24.56 40.85
N ARG A 5 -21.03 -23.86 40.49
CA ARG A 5 -21.01 -22.48 39.99
C ARG A 5 -20.41 -21.43 40.95
N GLU A 6 -20.35 -21.74 42.23
CA GLU A 6 -19.84 -20.85 43.29
C GLU A 6 -18.32 -20.66 43.25
N ALA A 7 -17.54 -21.70 42.89
CA ALA A 7 -16.09 -21.61 42.84
C ALA A 7 -15.57 -20.65 41.74
N VAL A 8 -16.34 -20.47 40.68
CA VAL A 8 -15.96 -19.59 39.55
C VAL A 8 -16.25 -18.12 39.86
N GLN A 9 -17.15 -17.81 40.79
CA GLN A 9 -17.45 -16.43 41.18
C GLN A 9 -16.44 -15.86 42.19
N GLU A 10 -15.89 -16.69 43.07
CA GLU A 10 -14.86 -16.25 44.03
C GLU A 10 -13.53 -15.91 43.34
N GLU A 11 -13.14 -16.66 42.34
CA GLU A 11 -11.93 -16.37 41.56
C GLU A 11 -12.01 -15.05 40.75
N ARG A 12 -13.21 -14.66 40.30
CA ARG A 12 -13.43 -13.38 39.60
C ARG A 12 -13.48 -12.17 40.55
N GLN A 13 -13.76 -12.35 41.83
CA GLN A 13 -13.77 -11.25 42.79
C GLN A 13 -12.40 -11.01 43.43
N SER A 14 -11.56 -12.04 43.57
CA SER A 14 -10.19 -11.92 44.07
C SER A 14 -9.28 -11.12 43.10
N SER A 15 -9.47 -11.30 41.79
CA SER A 15 -8.70 -10.58 40.77
C SER A 15 -9.04 -9.08 40.66
N ARG A 16 -10.20 -8.65 41.21
CA ARG A 16 -10.63 -7.25 41.15
C ARG A 16 -10.14 -6.41 42.33
N THR A 17 -9.82 -7.06 43.46
CA THR A 17 -9.35 -6.37 44.69
C THR A 17 -7.86 -6.05 44.64
N ASP A 18 -7.06 -6.80 43.90
CA ASP A 18 -5.62 -6.54 43.78
C ASP A 18 -5.27 -5.37 42.86
N LEU A 19 -6.12 -5.09 41.84
CA LEU A 19 -5.93 -3.95 40.96
C LEU A 19 -6.23 -2.58 41.57
N THR A 20 -7.06 -2.54 42.62
CA THR A 20 -7.42 -1.29 43.32
C THR A 20 -6.41 -0.88 44.39
N LYS A 21 -5.59 -1.80 44.90
CA LYS A 21 -4.56 -1.49 45.91
C LYS A 21 -3.26 -0.92 45.34
N VAL A 22 -3.00 -1.07 44.06
CA VAL A 22 -1.81 -0.52 43.38
C VAL A 22 -1.98 0.94 42.95
N LEU A 23 -3.20 1.47 42.91
CA LEU A 23 -3.51 2.82 42.44
C LEU A 23 -3.59 3.91 43.51
N THR A 24 -3.42 3.56 44.81
CA THR A 24 -3.58 4.52 45.89
C THR A 24 -2.32 4.88 46.69
N SER A 25 -1.14 4.44 46.25
CA SER A 25 0.12 4.79 46.92
C SER A 25 1.17 5.29 45.91
N GLY A 26 0.99 6.47 45.36
CA GLY A 26 1.97 7.12 44.51
C GLY A 26 1.69 8.60 44.36
N GLY A 27 2.47 9.43 45.04
CA GLY A 27 2.29 10.87 45.18
C GLY A 27 2.23 11.60 43.84
N GLN A 28 1.43 12.67 43.86
CA GLN A 28 1.33 13.70 42.82
C GLN A 28 2.71 14.20 42.39
N ARG A 29 3.13 13.88 41.18
CA ARG A 29 4.07 14.70 40.43
C ARG A 29 3.33 15.30 39.27
N HIS A 30 3.16 16.61 39.30
CA HIS A 30 2.76 17.43 38.17
C HIS A 30 3.78 17.23 37.04
N ILE A 31 3.42 16.50 36.02
CA ILE A 31 4.17 16.45 34.76
C ILE A 31 3.49 17.44 33.81
N THR A 32 4.14 18.57 33.59
CA THR A 32 3.72 19.56 32.60
C THR A 32 3.79 18.97 31.19
N THR A 33 2.78 19.24 30.39
CA THR A 33 2.53 18.75 29.03
C THR A 33 3.62 19.07 27.99
N SER A 34 4.67 19.77 28.40
CA SER A 34 5.78 20.20 27.53
C SER A 34 7.00 19.28 27.50
N GLN A 35 6.97 18.10 28.17
CA GLN A 35 8.09 17.15 28.21
C GLN A 35 7.82 15.82 27.50
N MET A 36 6.66 15.63 26.85
CA MET A 36 6.38 14.40 26.08
C MET A 36 6.73 14.50 24.59
N GLU A 37 7.23 15.65 24.11
CA GLU A 37 7.64 15.80 22.71
C GLU A 37 9.14 15.56 22.45
N ALA A 38 9.92 15.16 23.44
CA ALA A 38 11.39 15.15 23.33
C ALA A 38 12.07 13.78 23.39
N GLU A 39 11.37 12.64 23.44
CA GLU A 39 12.02 11.32 23.61
C GLU A 39 11.67 10.24 22.58
N SER A 40 11.26 10.61 21.37
CA SER A 40 11.21 9.64 20.26
C SER A 40 12.11 10.00 19.08
N THR A 41 13.26 10.62 19.32
CA THR A 41 14.37 10.64 18.36
C THR A 41 15.17 9.36 18.48
N SER A 42 14.58 8.27 18.05
CA SER A 42 15.27 6.99 17.87
C SER A 42 16.21 7.08 16.67
N THR A 43 17.42 6.76 16.90
CA THR A 43 18.68 6.61 16.19
C THR A 43 18.64 5.91 14.81
N TYR A 44 17.73 6.28 13.91
CA TYR A 44 17.83 6.00 12.48
C TYR A 44 17.70 7.33 11.75
N GLY A 45 18.86 7.88 11.37
CA GLY A 45 18.95 9.20 10.78
C GLY A 45 18.08 9.33 9.52
N GLY A 46 17.21 10.32 9.53
CA GLY A 46 16.93 11.10 8.34
C GLY A 46 15.91 10.57 7.32
N LEU A 47 15.23 9.43 7.51
CA LEU A 47 14.16 8.98 6.63
C LEU A 47 12.85 9.72 6.95
N GLU A 48 12.78 10.99 6.58
CA GLU A 48 11.55 11.77 6.65
C GLU A 48 10.66 11.42 5.45
N ILE A 49 9.47 10.88 5.72
CA ILE A 49 8.46 10.65 4.68
C ILE A 49 7.55 11.87 4.62
N GLN A 50 7.53 12.52 3.47
CA GLN A 50 6.62 13.61 3.16
C GLN A 50 5.61 13.12 2.12
N LEU A 51 4.32 13.24 2.42
CA LEU A 51 3.25 12.74 1.56
C LEU A 51 3.25 13.44 0.20
N GLU A 52 3.60 14.71 0.17
CA GLU A 52 3.73 15.52 -1.04
C GLU A 52 4.79 14.94 -2.01
N ARG A 53 5.90 14.43 -1.47
CA ARG A 53 6.95 13.79 -2.28
C ARG A 53 6.51 12.45 -2.82
N ILE A 54 5.70 11.70 -2.07
CA ILE A 54 5.10 10.45 -2.53
C ILE A 54 4.11 10.74 -3.67
N ALA A 55 3.25 11.74 -3.51
CA ALA A 55 2.30 12.14 -4.54
C ALA A 55 2.98 12.73 -5.79
N ALA A 56 4.12 13.42 -5.62
CA ALA A 56 4.94 13.89 -6.73
C ALA A 56 5.53 12.72 -7.53
N ALA A 57 5.87 11.61 -6.89
CA ALA A 57 6.32 10.39 -7.59
C ALA A 57 5.20 9.78 -8.46
N GLU A 58 3.93 9.81 -7.99
CA GLU A 58 2.76 9.43 -8.81
C GLU A 58 2.64 10.29 -10.06
N GLU A 59 2.69 11.61 -9.90
CA GLU A 59 2.57 12.56 -10.99
C GLU A 59 3.72 12.42 -11.99
N ALA A 60 4.96 12.34 -11.50
CA ALA A 60 6.14 12.15 -12.36
C ALA A 60 6.06 10.85 -13.16
N SER A 61 5.58 9.76 -12.55
CA SER A 61 5.35 8.49 -13.22
C SER A 61 4.28 8.62 -14.31
N GLU A 62 3.17 9.31 -14.06
CA GLU A 62 2.13 9.56 -15.07
C GLU A 62 2.69 10.34 -16.27
N VAL A 63 3.42 11.42 -16.01
CA VAL A 63 4.03 12.27 -17.05
C VAL A 63 5.07 11.51 -17.87
N LEU A 64 5.95 10.73 -17.21
CA LEU A 64 7.00 9.97 -17.87
C LEU A 64 6.44 8.98 -18.91
N PHE A 65 5.29 8.39 -18.62
CA PHE A 65 4.69 7.36 -19.44
C PHE A 65 3.50 7.84 -20.32
N SER A 66 3.08 9.10 -20.18
CA SER A 66 1.94 9.66 -20.94
C SER A 66 2.12 9.66 -22.46
N ASN A 67 3.38 9.69 -22.94
CA ASN A 67 3.71 9.77 -24.36
C ASN A 67 4.03 8.40 -25.00
N ILE A 68 3.96 7.32 -24.22
CA ILE A 68 4.26 5.98 -24.72
C ILE A 68 3.01 5.42 -25.39
N LYS A 69 3.09 5.25 -26.73
CA LYS A 69 2.05 4.57 -27.51
C LYS A 69 2.47 3.13 -27.75
N ILE A 70 1.62 2.19 -27.38
CA ILE A 70 1.80 0.78 -27.70
C ILE A 70 1.05 0.51 -29.02
N GLU A 71 1.78 0.08 -30.05
CA GLU A 71 1.22 -0.17 -31.39
C GLU A 71 0.35 -1.43 -31.43
N SER A 72 0.49 -2.35 -30.45
CA SER A 72 -0.28 -3.58 -30.46
C SER A 72 -1.72 -3.37 -29.96
N SER A 73 -2.68 -3.82 -30.75
CA SER A 73 -4.11 -3.77 -30.40
C SER A 73 -4.51 -4.89 -29.42
N ASP A 74 -3.62 -5.80 -29.07
CA ASP A 74 -3.95 -7.00 -28.30
C ASP A 74 -3.87 -6.75 -26.80
N ILE A 75 -5.00 -6.91 -26.09
CA ILE A 75 -5.10 -6.72 -24.64
C ILE A 75 -4.21 -7.74 -23.88
N ASN A 76 -3.98 -8.89 -24.51
CA ASN A 76 -3.17 -9.97 -23.93
C ASN A 76 -1.70 -9.90 -24.34
N SER A 77 -1.23 -8.79 -24.95
CA SER A 77 0.17 -8.71 -25.36
C SER A 77 1.10 -8.65 -24.15
N CYS A 78 2.12 -9.50 -24.17
CA CYS A 78 3.20 -9.53 -23.17
C CYS A 78 3.85 -8.14 -22.98
N GLU A 79 3.89 -7.33 -24.05
CA GLU A 79 4.38 -5.95 -24.02
C GLU A 79 3.64 -5.04 -23.04
N SER A 80 2.31 -5.17 -22.95
CA SER A 80 1.50 -4.34 -22.02
C SER A 80 1.90 -4.56 -20.56
N LEU A 81 2.25 -5.80 -20.21
CA LEU A 81 2.66 -6.13 -18.84
C LEU A 81 4.08 -5.70 -18.54
N GLU A 82 4.98 -5.89 -19.46
CA GLU A 82 6.36 -5.44 -19.33
C GLU A 82 6.39 -3.93 -19.07
N TRP A 83 5.61 -3.16 -19.81
CA TRP A 83 5.49 -1.73 -19.60
C TRP A 83 4.85 -1.37 -18.24
N GLN A 84 3.84 -2.09 -17.80
CA GLN A 84 3.26 -1.88 -16.46
C GLN A 84 4.28 -2.17 -15.35
N MET A 85 5.10 -3.20 -15.52
CA MET A 85 6.17 -3.52 -14.58
C MET A 85 7.26 -2.45 -14.58
N ILE A 86 7.70 -2.00 -15.76
CA ILE A 86 8.69 -0.92 -15.87
C ILE A 86 8.15 0.35 -15.19
N ARG A 87 6.92 0.73 -15.48
CA ARG A 87 6.28 1.89 -14.85
C ARG A 87 6.22 1.78 -13.34
N MET A 88 5.87 0.62 -12.82
CA MET A 88 5.80 0.38 -11.37
C MET A 88 7.19 0.46 -10.72
N VAL A 89 8.22 -0.10 -11.35
CA VAL A 89 9.61 -0.01 -10.89
C VAL A 89 10.07 1.46 -10.91
N GLU A 90 9.83 2.19 -11.98
CA GLU A 90 10.18 3.61 -12.08
C GLU A 90 9.47 4.44 -10.99
N TRP A 91 8.18 4.21 -10.78
CA TRP A 91 7.44 4.84 -9.70
C TRP A 91 8.07 4.53 -8.33
N ALA A 92 8.39 3.28 -8.05
CA ALA A 92 9.00 2.89 -6.78
C ALA A 92 10.37 3.56 -6.57
N LEU A 93 11.18 3.66 -7.63
CA LEU A 93 12.48 4.35 -7.59
C LEU A 93 12.37 5.87 -7.42
N MET A 94 11.23 6.48 -7.75
CA MET A 94 10.97 7.90 -7.48
C MET A 94 10.58 8.16 -6.02
N LEU A 95 10.23 7.12 -5.25
CA LEU A 95 9.92 7.26 -3.83
C LEU A 95 11.18 7.58 -3.03
N PRO A 96 11.14 8.63 -2.19
CA PRO A 96 12.34 9.13 -1.51
C PRO A 96 13.13 8.11 -0.72
N SER A 97 12.42 7.19 -0.04
CA SER A 97 13.03 6.23 0.89
C SER A 97 13.24 4.85 0.27
N PHE A 98 12.75 4.60 -0.93
CA PHE A 98 12.85 3.27 -1.54
C PHE A 98 14.28 2.94 -1.98
N ASN A 99 15.03 3.94 -2.46
CA ASN A 99 16.42 3.77 -2.89
C ASN A 99 17.40 3.47 -1.74
N GLU A 100 16.99 3.71 -0.49
CA GLU A 100 17.80 3.41 0.69
C GLU A 100 17.63 1.96 1.16
N ILE A 101 16.66 1.24 0.60
CA ILE A 101 16.41 -0.17 0.87
C ILE A 101 17.39 -1.02 0.04
N LEU A 102 17.85 -2.12 0.59
CA LEU A 102 18.70 -3.08 -0.13
C LEU A 102 17.99 -3.55 -1.41
N VAL A 103 18.73 -3.66 -2.51
CA VAL A 103 18.18 -4.00 -3.84
C VAL A 103 17.42 -5.34 -3.82
N GLU A 104 17.90 -6.32 -3.05
CA GLU A 104 17.24 -7.61 -2.86
C GLU A 104 15.90 -7.45 -2.15
N ASP A 105 15.81 -6.56 -1.15
CA ASP A 105 14.56 -6.28 -0.44
C ASP A 105 13.61 -5.47 -1.33
N GLN A 106 14.10 -4.50 -2.11
CA GLN A 106 13.32 -3.80 -3.13
C GLN A 106 12.66 -4.78 -4.10
N ALA A 107 13.45 -5.73 -4.64
CA ALA A 107 12.95 -6.74 -5.57
C ALA A 107 11.89 -7.65 -4.94
N ARG A 108 12.07 -8.05 -3.67
CA ARG A 108 11.10 -8.86 -2.93
C ARG A 108 9.79 -8.12 -2.67
N LEU A 109 9.88 -6.86 -2.26
CA LEU A 109 8.72 -6.00 -2.01
C LEU A 109 7.90 -5.80 -3.29
N ILE A 110 8.54 -5.46 -4.41
CA ILE A 110 7.89 -5.31 -5.70
C ILE A 110 7.25 -6.64 -6.12
N ARG A 111 8.00 -7.75 -6.08
CA ARG A 111 7.50 -9.06 -6.48
C ARG A 111 6.30 -9.52 -5.65
N PHE A 112 6.25 -9.17 -4.39
CA PHE A 112 5.13 -9.53 -3.52
C PHE A 112 3.91 -8.66 -3.77
N GLY A 113 4.09 -7.34 -3.93
CA GLY A 113 3.01 -6.36 -3.98
C GLY A 113 2.52 -5.97 -5.37
N TRP A 114 3.18 -6.40 -6.45
CA TRP A 114 2.94 -5.85 -7.79
C TRP A 114 1.49 -5.94 -8.28
N HIS A 115 0.79 -7.04 -8.00
CA HIS A 115 -0.62 -7.19 -8.38
C HIS A 115 -1.51 -6.16 -7.68
N GLU A 116 -1.29 -5.98 -6.36
CA GLU A 116 -2.04 -5.01 -5.57
C GLU A 116 -1.75 -3.57 -6.00
N LEU A 117 -0.49 -3.27 -6.32
CA LEU A 117 -0.05 -1.95 -6.78
C LEU A 117 -0.69 -1.60 -8.13
N ILE A 118 -0.72 -2.54 -9.08
CA ILE A 118 -1.38 -2.35 -10.38
C ILE A 118 -2.90 -2.20 -10.20
N LEU A 119 -3.53 -3.05 -9.40
CA LEU A 119 -4.97 -2.95 -9.14
C LEU A 119 -5.35 -1.64 -8.46
N ALA A 120 -4.54 -1.13 -7.54
CA ALA A 120 -4.77 0.16 -6.89
C ALA A 120 -4.71 1.31 -7.90
N ASP A 121 -3.74 1.31 -8.81
CA ASP A 121 -3.59 2.28 -9.90
C ASP A 121 -4.78 2.21 -10.88
N ILE A 122 -5.14 1.01 -11.33
CA ILE A 122 -6.32 0.81 -12.20
C ILE A 122 -7.58 1.32 -11.52
N ALA A 123 -7.82 0.95 -10.25
CA ALA A 123 -9.03 1.34 -9.53
C ALA A 123 -9.14 2.86 -9.34
N TYR A 124 -8.03 3.53 -9.08
CA TYR A 124 -7.98 4.98 -8.92
C TYR A 124 -8.32 5.72 -10.23
N ARG A 125 -7.71 5.30 -11.36
CA ARG A 125 -7.89 5.96 -12.67
C ARG A 125 -9.20 5.61 -13.35
N SER A 126 -9.78 4.46 -13.06
CA SER A 126 -10.96 3.92 -13.73
C SER A 126 -12.26 4.64 -13.36
N THR A 127 -13.30 4.38 -14.16
CA THR A 127 -14.68 4.82 -13.91
C THR A 127 -15.56 3.63 -13.56
N ILE A 128 -16.81 3.89 -13.13
CA ILE A 128 -17.76 2.85 -12.68
C ILE A 128 -18.05 1.78 -13.76
N ASN A 129 -17.90 2.13 -15.05
CA ASN A 129 -18.24 1.22 -16.14
C ASN A 129 -17.03 0.74 -16.97
N LYS A 130 -15.84 1.30 -16.71
CA LYS A 130 -14.66 1.08 -17.56
C LYS A 130 -13.43 0.98 -16.71
N LEU A 131 -12.65 -0.09 -16.92
CA LEU A 131 -11.30 -0.20 -16.37
C LEU A 131 -10.32 0.47 -17.32
N LEU A 132 -9.55 1.42 -16.79
CA LEU A 132 -8.43 2.03 -17.51
C LEU A 132 -7.19 1.18 -17.27
N LEU A 133 -6.96 0.27 -18.19
CA LEU A 133 -5.71 -0.48 -18.25
C LEU A 133 -4.65 0.41 -18.90
N TRP A 134 -3.42 0.24 -18.49
CA TRP A 134 -2.34 1.05 -19.05
C TRP A 134 -1.91 0.54 -20.45
N PRO A 135 -1.42 1.41 -21.36
CA PRO A 135 -1.32 2.87 -21.27
C PRO A 135 -2.58 3.65 -21.64
N GLU A 136 -3.43 3.21 -22.51
CA GLU A 136 -4.65 3.91 -22.95
C GLU A 136 -5.77 2.92 -23.27
N ARG A 137 -5.67 1.71 -22.72
CA ARG A 137 -6.64 0.66 -23.00
C ARG A 137 -7.81 0.75 -22.04
N VAL A 138 -8.97 0.75 -22.62
CA VAL A 138 -10.23 0.70 -21.87
C VAL A 138 -10.78 -0.71 -22.01
N MET A 139 -11.07 -1.35 -20.87
CA MET A 139 -11.81 -2.59 -20.82
C MET A 139 -13.23 -2.30 -20.35
N GLU A 140 -14.21 -2.66 -21.14
CA GLU A 140 -15.62 -2.63 -20.78
C GLU A 140 -16.09 -4.03 -20.36
N ARG A 141 -17.29 -4.09 -19.78
CA ARG A 141 -17.83 -5.36 -19.26
C ARG A 141 -17.99 -6.42 -20.36
N ASN A 142 -18.30 -6.02 -21.60
CA ASN A 142 -18.40 -6.92 -22.73
C ASN A 142 -17.05 -7.53 -23.11
N ASP A 143 -15.97 -6.74 -23.05
CA ASP A 143 -14.61 -7.22 -23.29
C ASP A 143 -14.21 -8.23 -22.23
N ALA A 144 -14.54 -7.96 -20.97
CA ALA A 144 -14.29 -8.86 -19.86
C ALA A 144 -15.06 -10.19 -19.98
N GLU A 145 -16.26 -10.18 -20.58
CA GLU A 145 -17.04 -11.38 -20.88
C GLU A 145 -16.36 -12.22 -21.98
N ILE A 146 -15.95 -11.58 -23.06
CA ILE A 146 -15.22 -12.24 -24.18
C ILE A 146 -13.91 -12.87 -23.68
N LEU A 147 -13.21 -12.19 -22.77
CA LEU A 147 -11.96 -12.65 -22.18
C LEU A 147 -12.15 -13.65 -21.02
N GLY A 148 -13.39 -13.97 -20.62
CA GLY A 148 -13.68 -14.89 -19.52
C GLY A 148 -13.37 -14.35 -18.13
N CYS A 149 -13.07 -13.04 -17.97
CA CYS A 149 -12.70 -12.42 -16.69
C CYS A 149 -13.80 -11.52 -16.10
N ARG A 150 -15.05 -11.68 -16.52
CA ARG A 150 -16.17 -10.85 -16.09
C ARG A 150 -16.35 -10.81 -14.57
N ILE A 151 -16.17 -11.93 -13.88
CA ILE A 151 -16.34 -11.98 -12.43
C ILE A 151 -15.32 -11.07 -11.75
N ILE A 152 -14.07 -11.10 -12.18
CA ILE A 152 -13.00 -10.25 -11.67
C ILE A 152 -13.31 -8.79 -11.99
N PHE A 153 -13.74 -8.48 -13.22
CA PHE A 153 -14.15 -7.14 -13.63
C PHE A 153 -15.24 -6.58 -12.72
N ASP A 154 -16.35 -7.33 -12.53
CA ASP A 154 -17.48 -6.90 -11.70
C ASP A 154 -17.03 -6.71 -10.22
N ARG A 155 -16.12 -7.53 -9.70
CA ARG A 155 -15.56 -7.36 -8.36
C ARG A 155 -14.70 -6.11 -8.24
N ILE A 156 -13.82 -5.83 -9.20
CA ILE A 156 -12.99 -4.60 -9.21
C ILE A 156 -13.89 -3.36 -9.19
N ILE A 157 -14.93 -3.34 -10.03
CA ILE A 157 -15.89 -2.23 -10.06
C ILE A 157 -16.56 -2.06 -8.69
N ASN A 158 -17.14 -3.13 -8.13
CA ASN A 158 -18.00 -3.03 -6.94
C ASN A 158 -17.20 -2.89 -5.63
N GLU A 159 -16.08 -3.60 -5.50
CA GLU A 159 -15.33 -3.66 -4.25
C GLU A 159 -14.28 -2.54 -4.14
N LEU A 160 -13.75 -2.04 -5.26
CA LEU A 160 -12.73 -1.00 -5.27
C LEU A 160 -13.23 0.32 -5.86
N ILE A 161 -13.57 0.35 -7.16
CA ILE A 161 -13.81 1.61 -7.88
C ILE A 161 -14.96 2.38 -7.27
N ILE A 162 -16.14 1.76 -7.11
CA ILE A 162 -17.31 2.43 -6.51
C ILE A 162 -16.92 2.96 -5.12
N ARG A 163 -16.24 2.17 -4.30
CA ARG A 163 -15.87 2.58 -2.95
C ARG A 163 -14.83 3.70 -2.90
N MET A 164 -13.90 3.74 -3.86
CA MET A 164 -12.94 4.84 -3.98
C MET A 164 -13.62 6.11 -4.50
N LYS A 165 -14.56 5.99 -5.45
CA LYS A 165 -15.34 7.13 -5.95
C LYS A 165 -16.30 7.69 -4.90
N ASP A 166 -16.96 6.84 -4.11
CA ASP A 166 -17.82 7.26 -2.99
C ASP A 166 -17.03 8.08 -1.94
N LEU A 167 -15.77 7.72 -1.72
CA LEU A 167 -14.88 8.47 -0.84
C LEU A 167 -14.26 9.68 -1.52
N ASN A 168 -14.36 9.79 -2.84
CA ASN A 168 -13.62 10.77 -3.64
C ASN A 168 -12.13 10.75 -3.26
N VAL A 169 -11.51 9.56 -3.36
CA VAL A 169 -10.10 9.36 -3.02
C VAL A 169 -9.22 10.26 -3.89
N ASP A 170 -8.35 11.04 -3.27
CA ASP A 170 -7.44 11.94 -3.97
C ASP A 170 -6.05 11.32 -4.23
N ARG A 171 -5.18 12.09 -4.91
CA ARG A 171 -3.85 11.64 -5.30
C ARG A 171 -2.94 11.38 -4.09
N MET A 172 -3.04 12.16 -3.04
CA MET A 172 -2.25 11.98 -1.82
C MET A 172 -2.61 10.66 -1.13
N GLU A 173 -3.89 10.39 -1.04
CA GLU A 173 -4.43 9.20 -0.40
C GLU A 173 -4.08 7.91 -1.16
N ILE A 174 -4.24 7.91 -2.49
CA ILE A 174 -3.87 6.71 -3.29
C ILE A 174 -2.36 6.49 -3.28
N ALA A 175 -1.56 7.54 -3.35
CA ALA A 175 -0.11 7.45 -3.27
C ALA A 175 0.34 6.84 -1.93
N ALA A 176 -0.24 7.28 -0.81
CA ALA A 176 0.03 6.71 0.50
C ALA A 176 -0.41 5.24 0.61
N LEU A 177 -1.60 4.88 0.11
CA LEU A 177 -2.06 3.49 0.09
C LEU A 177 -1.12 2.59 -0.72
N ARG A 178 -0.66 3.04 -1.89
CA ARG A 178 0.30 2.28 -2.70
C ARG A 178 1.64 2.11 -1.99
N CYS A 179 2.16 3.14 -1.31
CA CYS A 179 3.36 3.02 -0.49
C CYS A 179 3.17 2.04 0.66
N ALA A 180 2.01 2.04 1.33
CA ALA A 180 1.71 1.11 2.40
C ALA A 180 1.61 -0.36 1.92
N ILE A 181 1.16 -0.58 0.68
CA ILE A 181 1.19 -1.89 0.02
C ILE A 181 2.64 -2.30 -0.29
N LEU A 182 3.44 -1.38 -0.82
CA LEU A 182 4.84 -1.64 -1.19
C LEU A 182 5.69 -1.97 0.04
N TYR A 183 5.61 -1.15 1.10
CA TYR A 183 6.38 -1.34 2.33
C TYR A 183 5.74 -2.39 3.24
N ASN A 184 5.66 -3.65 2.77
CA ASN A 184 5.07 -4.75 3.52
C ASN A 184 6.13 -5.54 4.30
N PRO A 185 6.23 -5.43 5.64
CA PRO A 185 7.21 -6.13 6.44
C PRO A 185 6.95 -7.64 6.56
N SER A 186 5.75 -8.11 6.16
CA SER A 186 5.40 -9.53 6.18
C SER A 186 5.95 -10.32 4.99
N VAL A 187 6.68 -9.67 4.08
CA VAL A 187 7.30 -10.35 2.94
C VAL A 187 8.43 -11.25 3.43
N SER A 188 8.38 -12.52 3.05
CA SER A 188 9.39 -13.50 3.46
C SER A 188 10.75 -13.21 2.82
N GLY A 189 11.83 -13.39 3.59
CA GLY A 189 13.20 -13.25 3.13
C GLY A 189 13.74 -11.82 3.09
N LEU A 190 13.02 -10.83 3.64
CA LEU A 190 13.55 -9.49 3.83
C LEU A 190 14.74 -9.52 4.79
N GLN A 191 15.78 -8.75 4.47
CA GLN A 191 16.97 -8.61 5.32
C GLN A 191 16.75 -7.56 6.42
N ASN A 192 16.07 -6.45 6.10
CA ASN A 192 15.84 -5.33 7.00
C ASN A 192 14.35 -5.08 7.27
N VAL A 193 13.68 -6.04 7.91
CA VAL A 193 12.23 -5.98 8.22
C VAL A 193 11.88 -4.72 9.00
N SER A 194 12.67 -4.35 10.02
CA SER A 194 12.41 -3.19 10.88
C SER A 194 12.42 -1.85 10.12
N VAL A 195 13.27 -1.72 9.10
CA VAL A 195 13.30 -0.54 8.24
C VAL A 195 12.01 -0.44 7.44
N ILE A 196 11.58 -1.55 6.83
CA ILE A 196 10.35 -1.60 6.04
C ILE A 196 9.12 -1.29 6.90
N GLU A 197 9.07 -1.86 8.11
CA GLU A 197 8.00 -1.60 9.08
C GLU A 197 7.96 -0.12 9.47
N SER A 198 9.09 0.48 9.81
CA SER A 198 9.20 1.91 10.13
C SER A 198 8.74 2.79 8.97
N LEU A 199 9.09 2.46 7.72
CA LEU A 199 8.64 3.21 6.55
C LEU A 199 7.12 3.12 6.37
N ARG A 200 6.54 1.94 6.50
CA ARG A 200 5.09 1.75 6.44
C ARG A 200 4.37 2.56 7.52
N ASP A 201 4.85 2.48 8.76
CA ASP A 201 4.23 3.17 9.89
C ASP A 201 4.26 4.69 9.70
N LYS A 202 5.38 5.24 9.21
CA LYS A 202 5.47 6.67 8.86
C LYS A 202 4.47 7.07 7.77
N VAL A 203 4.33 6.26 6.72
CA VAL A 203 3.32 6.50 5.67
C VAL A 203 1.91 6.53 6.25
N MET A 204 1.60 5.59 7.16
CA MET A 204 0.29 5.51 7.80
C MET A 204 0.00 6.73 8.68
N VAL A 205 0.99 7.18 9.46
CA VAL A 205 0.86 8.41 10.28
C VAL A 205 0.63 9.63 9.39
N CYS A 206 1.41 9.79 8.31
CA CYS A 206 1.23 10.90 7.37
C CYS A 206 -0.16 10.89 6.72
N LEU A 207 -0.66 9.70 6.34
CA LEU A 207 -1.99 9.56 5.75
C LEU A 207 -3.10 9.90 6.76
N GLU A 208 -2.96 9.47 8.01
CA GLU A 208 -3.93 9.79 9.07
C GLU A 208 -3.98 11.29 9.32
N ASP A 209 -2.82 11.93 9.44
CA ASP A 209 -2.72 13.38 9.64
C ASP A 209 -3.28 14.16 8.45
N TYR A 210 -3.00 13.70 7.23
CA TYR A 210 -3.58 14.28 6.02
C TYR A 210 -5.11 14.21 6.02
N CYS A 211 -5.67 13.05 6.32
CA CYS A 211 -7.13 12.87 6.42
C CYS A 211 -7.74 13.78 7.48
N ARG A 212 -7.08 13.94 8.62
CA ARG A 212 -7.55 14.79 9.72
C ARG A 212 -7.54 16.27 9.33
N GLN A 213 -6.52 16.72 8.61
CA GLN A 213 -6.35 18.12 8.21
C GLN A 213 -7.27 18.52 7.05
N HIS A 214 -7.35 17.67 6.01
CA HIS A 214 -8.06 18.00 4.77
C HIS A 214 -9.53 17.55 4.77
N HIS A 215 -9.88 16.58 5.60
CA HIS A 215 -11.23 16.04 5.71
C HIS A 215 -11.74 16.01 7.16
N PRO A 216 -11.72 17.12 7.92
CA PRO A 216 -12.02 17.16 9.36
C PRO A 216 -13.44 16.68 9.71
N THR A 217 -14.38 16.82 8.79
CA THR A 217 -15.77 16.37 8.97
C THR A 217 -15.95 14.85 8.76
N GLN A 218 -14.95 14.18 8.19
CA GLN A 218 -14.98 12.75 7.88
C GLN A 218 -14.06 11.97 8.83
N THR A 219 -14.36 11.97 10.12
CA THR A 219 -13.52 11.35 11.17
C THR A 219 -13.14 9.89 10.93
N GLN A 220 -13.92 9.16 10.13
CA GLN A 220 -13.68 7.75 9.79
C GLN A 220 -12.98 7.57 8.44
N ARG A 221 -12.53 8.65 7.79
CA ARG A 221 -11.98 8.59 6.42
C ARG A 221 -10.75 7.69 6.34
N PHE A 222 -9.79 7.87 7.23
CA PHE A 222 -8.59 7.04 7.32
C PHE A 222 -8.94 5.54 7.42
N ALA A 223 -9.82 5.17 8.35
CA ALA A 223 -10.26 3.78 8.49
C ALA A 223 -10.95 3.25 7.23
N LYS A 224 -11.77 4.06 6.55
CA LYS A 224 -12.42 3.68 5.30
C LYS A 224 -11.42 3.46 4.16
N LEU A 225 -10.35 4.24 4.09
CA LEU A 225 -9.24 4.04 3.15
C LEU A 225 -8.52 2.72 3.43
N LEU A 226 -8.16 2.46 4.68
CA LEU A 226 -7.48 1.21 5.06
C LEU A 226 -8.31 -0.04 4.76
N LEU A 227 -9.63 0.04 4.87
CA LEU A 227 -10.54 -1.06 4.50
C LEU A 227 -10.50 -1.42 3.00
N ARG A 228 -9.83 -0.63 2.16
CA ARG A 228 -9.60 -0.98 0.73
C ARG A 228 -8.46 -1.97 0.58
N MET A 229 -7.49 -1.99 1.49
CA MET A 229 -6.33 -2.89 1.42
C MET A 229 -6.71 -4.39 1.44
N PRO A 230 -7.59 -4.89 2.32
CA PRO A 230 -8.04 -6.29 2.25
C PRO A 230 -8.75 -6.64 0.95
N ALA A 231 -9.53 -5.73 0.38
CA ALA A 231 -10.19 -5.93 -0.91
C ALA A 231 -9.17 -6.02 -2.05
N LEU A 232 -8.17 -5.12 -2.07
CA LEU A 232 -7.04 -5.16 -3.01
C LEU A 232 -6.30 -6.50 -2.90
N ARG A 233 -5.99 -6.94 -1.69
CA ARG A 233 -5.31 -8.22 -1.46
C ARG A 233 -6.12 -9.41 -1.95
N SER A 234 -7.40 -9.47 -1.61
CA SER A 234 -8.30 -10.55 -2.06
C SER A 234 -8.39 -10.62 -3.58
N LEU A 235 -8.55 -9.45 -4.23
CA LEU A 235 -8.63 -9.37 -5.69
C LEU A 235 -7.31 -9.70 -6.37
N SER A 236 -6.18 -9.26 -5.81
CA SER A 236 -4.86 -9.57 -6.35
C SER A 236 -4.56 -11.07 -6.37
N LEU A 237 -4.94 -11.77 -5.30
CA LEU A 237 -4.81 -13.23 -5.23
C LEU A 237 -5.70 -13.91 -6.28
N HIS A 238 -6.94 -13.44 -6.42
CA HIS A 238 -7.86 -13.98 -7.41
C HIS A 238 -7.40 -13.74 -8.86
N CYS A 239 -6.80 -12.57 -9.14
CA CYS A 239 -6.18 -12.30 -10.43
C CYS A 239 -4.97 -13.20 -10.71
N ALA A 240 -4.17 -13.50 -9.68
CA ALA A 240 -3.02 -14.38 -9.81
C ALA A 240 -3.39 -15.85 -10.09
N GLU A 241 -4.55 -16.30 -9.58
CA GLU A 241 -5.08 -17.66 -9.81
C GLU A 241 -5.71 -17.83 -11.19
N ASN A 242 -6.13 -16.72 -11.81
CA ASN A 242 -6.79 -16.74 -13.12
C ASN A 242 -5.87 -16.09 -14.16
N ASP A 243 -5.08 -16.91 -14.85
CA ASP A 243 -4.06 -16.49 -15.85
C ASP A 243 -4.57 -15.55 -16.95
N SER A 244 -5.89 -15.37 -17.07
CA SER A 244 -6.52 -14.58 -18.12
C SER A 244 -6.44 -13.07 -17.95
N PHE A 245 -6.08 -12.54 -16.76
CA PHE A 245 -6.11 -11.10 -16.51
C PHE A 245 -4.71 -10.50 -16.28
N ILE A 246 -3.80 -11.24 -15.71
CA ILE A 246 -2.44 -10.77 -15.39
C ILE A 246 -1.47 -11.93 -15.57
N ILE A 247 -0.52 -11.76 -16.47
CA ILE A 247 0.51 -12.75 -16.81
C ILE A 247 1.49 -12.97 -15.64
N THR A 248 2.25 -14.04 -15.72
CA THR A 248 3.20 -14.57 -14.73
C THR A 248 4.02 -13.50 -14.02
N ALA A 249 4.07 -13.56 -12.69
CA ALA A 249 4.90 -12.69 -11.87
C ALA A 249 6.38 -12.73 -12.34
N PRO A 250 7.06 -11.58 -12.44
CA PRO A 250 8.47 -11.54 -12.79
C PRO A 250 9.31 -12.30 -11.75
N THR A 251 10.42 -12.86 -12.18
CA THR A 251 11.35 -13.48 -11.22
C THR A 251 12.05 -12.42 -10.39
N ILE A 252 12.49 -12.78 -9.18
CA ILE A 252 13.27 -11.85 -8.34
C ILE A 252 14.54 -11.39 -9.07
N GLN A 253 15.19 -12.29 -9.81
CA GLN A 253 16.41 -12.01 -10.57
C GLN A 253 16.19 -10.98 -11.68
N ASP A 254 15.07 -11.07 -12.39
CA ASP A 254 14.73 -10.07 -13.42
C ASP A 254 14.48 -8.71 -12.80
N LEU A 255 13.75 -8.64 -11.68
CA LEU A 255 13.54 -7.40 -10.95
C LEU A 255 14.85 -6.80 -10.41
N ILE A 256 15.74 -7.60 -9.82
CA ILE A 256 17.05 -7.14 -9.35
C ILE A 256 17.85 -6.55 -10.53
N ARG A 257 17.87 -7.25 -11.68
CA ARG A 257 18.56 -6.74 -12.87
C ARG A 257 18.01 -5.39 -13.33
N VAL A 258 16.69 -5.25 -13.42
CA VAL A 258 16.02 -4.00 -13.82
C VAL A 258 16.34 -2.88 -12.81
N LEU A 259 16.23 -3.14 -11.52
CA LEU A 259 16.50 -2.18 -10.46
C LEU A 259 17.95 -1.66 -10.51
N ILE A 260 18.94 -2.56 -10.60
CA ILE A 260 20.36 -2.18 -10.71
C ILE A 260 20.60 -1.37 -11.96
N GLN A 261 20.04 -1.78 -13.09
CA GLN A 261 20.21 -1.08 -14.37
C GLN A 261 19.64 0.33 -14.31
N ARG A 262 18.46 0.52 -13.68
CA ARG A 262 17.81 1.83 -13.53
C ARG A 262 18.54 2.72 -12.51
N GLN A 263 19.01 2.19 -11.41
CA GLN A 263 19.83 2.95 -10.45
C GLN A 263 21.11 3.47 -11.10
N ASN A 264 21.80 2.65 -11.89
CA ASN A 264 23.01 3.07 -12.61
C ASN A 264 22.73 4.18 -13.62
N LEU A 265 21.60 4.12 -14.34
CA LEU A 265 21.20 5.17 -15.26
C LEU A 265 20.83 6.49 -14.57
N SER A 266 20.25 6.43 -13.38
CA SER A 266 19.94 7.63 -12.60
C SER A 266 21.18 8.33 -12.09
N ILE A 267 22.22 7.58 -11.69
CA ILE A 267 23.51 8.12 -11.26
C ILE A 267 24.21 8.81 -12.44
N GLN A 268 24.18 8.23 -13.65
CA GLN A 268 24.80 8.82 -14.84
C GLN A 268 24.10 10.10 -15.32
N ARG A 269 22.82 10.29 -15.02
CA ARG A 269 22.08 11.53 -15.38
C ARG A 269 22.35 12.68 -14.40
N ASN A 270 22.84 12.38 -13.21
CA ASN A 270 23.13 13.36 -12.16
C ASN A 270 24.60 13.78 -12.11
N LEU A 271 25.46 13.22 -12.99
CA LEU A 271 26.85 13.59 -13.24
C LEU A 271 26.96 14.42 -14.53
#